data_4de2c06be4f399d689ce50afe8b6a536
#
_entry.id   4de2c06be4f399d689ce50afe8b6a536
#
_cell.length_a   1.000
_cell.length_b   1.000
_cell.length_c   1.000
_cell.angle_alpha   90.00
_cell.angle_beta   90.00
_cell.angle_gamma   90.00
#
_symmetry.space_group_name_H-M   'P 1'
#
loop_
_entity.id
_entity.type
_entity.pdbx_description
1 polymer ?
#
loop_
_entity_poly.entity_id
_entity_poly.type
_entity_poly.pdbx_seq_one_letter_code
_entity_poly.pdbx_strand_id
1 'polypeptide(L)'
;MSARHDGRAPDALRPTVIEPGFVRTATGSALISVGETRVICTASAQESVPRWMAGKGRGWVTAEYGMLPASTGDRKQRDVTRGRPDGRTVEIQRLIGRSIRGVIDFEALGERTIYLDCDVLQADGGTRCASITGAYVALALALERLAGEGRLERIPLNGSVAAVSCGIVDGQAVLDLDYPEDSSAEVDANVVMTGEGGLIEVQATAERTPLSRAHLDELLALAAGGIDHLRGVQQAAIALATAP
;
A
#
# COMPACT_ATOMS: atom_id res chain seq x y z
N MET A 1 24.18 -17.19 12.17
CA MET A 1 23.08 -16.41 11.55
C MET A 1 23.36 -16.41 10.06
N SER A 2 22.47 -16.96 9.25
CA SER A 2 22.59 -16.87 7.79
C SER A 2 22.37 -15.41 7.43
N ALA A 3 23.27 -14.79 6.68
CA ALA A 3 23.06 -13.44 6.16
C ALA A 3 21.99 -13.56 5.04
N ARG A 4 21.04 -12.63 4.97
CA ARG A 4 20.12 -12.51 3.83
C ARG A 4 20.96 -12.45 2.55
N HIS A 5 20.42 -12.93 1.42
CA HIS A 5 21.18 -13.06 0.17
C HIS A 5 21.73 -11.71 -0.34
N ASP A 6 21.08 -10.60 -0.01
CA ASP A 6 21.49 -9.23 -0.34
C ASP A 6 22.30 -8.53 0.76
N GLY A 7 22.55 -9.20 1.88
CA GLY A 7 23.33 -8.71 3.02
C GLY A 7 22.57 -7.78 3.97
N ARG A 8 21.23 -7.55 3.80
CA ARG A 8 20.44 -6.77 4.74
C ARG A 8 20.36 -7.45 6.11
N ALA A 9 20.23 -6.63 7.17
CA ALA A 9 19.84 -7.12 8.48
C ALA A 9 18.39 -7.66 8.47
N PRO A 10 18.03 -8.60 9.37
CA PRO A 10 16.69 -9.17 9.40
C PRO A 10 15.55 -8.14 9.54
N ASP A 11 15.81 -7.06 10.23
CA ASP A 11 14.88 -5.94 10.50
C ASP A 11 15.00 -4.78 9.51
N ALA A 12 15.83 -4.91 8.47
CA ALA A 12 16.08 -3.84 7.52
C ALA A 12 15.10 -3.88 6.35
N LEU A 13 14.54 -2.71 6.02
CA LEU A 13 13.82 -2.47 4.78
C LEU A 13 14.78 -2.31 3.60
N ARG A 14 14.30 -2.61 2.40
CA ARG A 14 14.94 -2.15 1.16
C ARG A 14 14.89 -0.62 1.09
N PRO A 15 15.81 0.05 0.38
CA PRO A 15 15.72 1.48 0.13
C PRO A 15 14.33 1.83 -0.40
N THR A 16 13.64 2.76 0.29
CA THR A 16 12.28 3.17 -0.06
C THR A 16 12.27 4.66 -0.39
N VAL A 17 11.76 4.98 -1.58
CA VAL A 17 11.62 6.35 -2.08
C VAL A 17 10.19 6.55 -2.58
N ILE A 18 9.60 7.71 -2.26
CA ILE A 18 8.29 8.11 -2.77
C ILE A 18 8.45 9.46 -3.47
N GLU A 19 8.19 9.48 -4.77
CA GLU A 19 8.19 10.68 -5.61
C GLU A 19 6.75 11.20 -5.72
N PRO A 20 6.40 12.31 -5.04
CA PRO A 20 5.05 12.87 -5.07
C PRO A 20 4.78 13.61 -6.39
N GLY A 21 3.50 13.68 -6.80
CA GLY A 21 3.08 14.47 -7.96
C GLY A 21 3.49 13.87 -9.31
N PHE A 22 3.83 12.61 -9.38
CA PHE A 22 4.37 11.95 -10.56
C PHE A 22 3.41 12.00 -11.77
N VAL A 23 2.08 11.87 -11.56
CA VAL A 23 1.06 11.99 -12.60
C VAL A 23 0.36 13.34 -12.46
N ARG A 24 0.68 14.30 -13.32
CA ARG A 24 0.20 15.70 -13.24
C ARG A 24 -1.31 15.87 -13.39
N THR A 25 -1.97 14.97 -14.10
CA THR A 25 -3.42 15.03 -14.38
C THR A 25 -4.27 14.42 -13.28
N ALA A 26 -3.70 13.60 -12.38
CA ALA A 26 -4.41 13.07 -11.22
C ALA A 26 -4.67 14.17 -10.17
N THR A 27 -5.68 13.99 -9.33
CA THR A 27 -5.91 14.90 -8.19
C THR A 27 -4.74 14.84 -7.21
N GLY A 28 -4.23 13.64 -6.96
CA GLY A 28 -2.97 13.40 -6.25
C GLY A 28 -2.28 12.16 -6.81
N SER A 29 -0.96 12.08 -6.71
CA SER A 29 -0.22 10.92 -7.22
C SER A 29 1.13 10.75 -6.56
N ALA A 30 1.65 9.53 -6.58
CA ALA A 30 3.00 9.20 -6.14
C ALA A 30 3.55 8.01 -6.95
N LEU A 31 4.86 8.02 -7.21
CA LEU A 31 5.60 6.83 -7.60
C LEU A 31 6.35 6.33 -6.36
N ILE A 32 6.04 5.13 -5.91
CA ILE A 32 6.77 4.48 -4.82
C ILE A 32 7.74 3.44 -5.39
N SER A 33 8.98 3.48 -4.90
CA SER A 33 10.02 2.49 -5.16
C SER A 33 10.45 1.86 -3.83
N VAL A 34 10.41 0.52 -3.74
CA VAL A 34 10.91 -0.28 -2.61
C VAL A 34 11.89 -1.29 -3.18
N GLY A 35 13.18 -1.01 -3.05
CA GLY A 35 14.20 -1.72 -3.83
C GLY A 35 13.90 -1.62 -5.32
N GLU A 36 13.75 -2.76 -5.99
CA GLU A 36 13.39 -2.82 -7.40
C GLU A 36 11.87 -2.85 -7.67
N THR A 37 11.04 -2.98 -6.64
CA THR A 37 9.57 -2.86 -6.80
C THR A 37 9.18 -1.40 -7.03
N ARG A 38 8.42 -1.13 -8.11
CA ARG A 38 7.95 0.22 -8.48
C ARG A 38 6.47 0.20 -8.77
N VAL A 39 5.73 1.11 -8.11
CA VAL A 39 4.27 1.22 -8.27
C VAL A 39 3.88 2.68 -8.45
N ILE A 40 3.14 2.99 -9.53
CA ILE A 40 2.44 4.27 -9.66
C ILE A 40 1.13 4.16 -8.89
N CYS A 41 0.89 5.14 -8.01
CA CYS A 41 -0.35 5.29 -7.28
C CYS A 41 -0.98 6.64 -7.64
N THR A 42 -2.25 6.64 -8.03
CA THR A 42 -3.00 7.87 -8.30
C THR A 42 -4.26 7.93 -7.45
N ALA A 43 -4.70 9.13 -7.16
CA ALA A 43 -5.98 9.42 -6.52
C ALA A 43 -6.77 10.39 -7.40
N SER A 44 -7.98 9.99 -7.79
CA SER A 44 -8.90 10.79 -8.61
C SER A 44 -10.18 11.06 -7.83
N ALA A 45 -10.53 12.34 -7.66
CA ALA A 45 -11.73 12.75 -6.94
C ALA A 45 -12.90 13.00 -7.89
N GLN A 46 -14.07 12.45 -7.56
CA GLN A 46 -15.34 12.74 -8.24
C GLN A 46 -16.36 13.30 -7.26
N GLU A 47 -17.08 14.36 -7.66
CA GLU A 47 -18.16 15.02 -6.85
C GLU A 47 -19.46 14.21 -6.90
N SER A 48 -19.37 12.92 -6.74
CA SER A 48 -20.51 12.01 -6.69
C SER A 48 -20.14 10.75 -5.94
N VAL A 49 -21.13 10.08 -5.38
CA VAL A 49 -20.99 8.79 -4.73
C VAL A 49 -21.76 7.70 -5.50
N PRO A 50 -21.42 6.43 -5.33
CA PRO A 50 -22.22 5.33 -5.87
C PRO A 50 -23.69 5.44 -5.47
N ARG A 51 -24.62 5.01 -6.33
CA ARG A 51 -26.08 5.13 -6.10
C ARG A 51 -26.55 4.65 -4.73
N TRP A 52 -25.93 3.58 -4.22
CA TRP A 52 -26.26 3.01 -2.90
C TRP A 52 -25.78 3.88 -1.72
N MET A 53 -24.93 4.90 -1.96
CA MET A 53 -24.44 5.88 -0.99
C MET A 53 -25.12 7.25 -1.08
N ALA A 54 -25.79 7.54 -2.19
CA ALA A 54 -26.40 8.86 -2.45
C ALA A 54 -27.39 9.26 -1.35
N GLY A 55 -27.33 10.53 -0.92
CA GLY A 55 -28.17 11.10 0.13
C GLY A 55 -27.79 10.69 1.56
N LYS A 56 -26.64 10.04 1.76
CA LYS A 56 -26.17 9.64 3.10
C LYS A 56 -25.21 10.65 3.74
N GLY A 57 -24.84 11.73 3.02
CA GLY A 57 -23.90 12.75 3.49
C GLY A 57 -22.48 12.23 3.72
N ARG A 58 -22.11 11.09 3.12
CA ARG A 58 -20.82 10.41 3.33
C ARG A 58 -20.15 10.09 2.00
N GLY A 59 -18.83 10.22 1.98
CA GLY A 59 -18.02 9.86 0.84
C GLY A 59 -17.69 8.37 0.74
N TRP A 60 -16.95 8.02 -0.31
CA TRP A 60 -16.49 6.68 -0.57
C TRP A 60 -15.05 6.67 -1.09
N VAL A 61 -14.31 5.61 -0.77
CA VAL A 61 -12.97 5.34 -1.33
C VAL A 61 -12.96 3.93 -1.88
N THR A 62 -12.53 3.80 -3.10
CA THR A 62 -12.34 2.51 -3.78
C THR A 62 -10.94 2.44 -4.38
N ALA A 63 -10.45 1.24 -4.65
CA ALA A 63 -9.14 1.04 -5.23
C ALA A 63 -9.17 0.02 -6.36
N GLU A 64 -8.32 0.25 -7.35
CA GLU A 64 -7.97 -0.69 -8.39
C GLU A 64 -6.47 -1.02 -8.32
N TYR A 65 -6.11 -2.20 -8.80
CA TYR A 65 -4.74 -2.68 -8.82
C TYR A 65 -4.47 -3.39 -10.13
N GLY A 66 -3.36 -3.07 -10.75
CA GLY A 66 -2.92 -3.70 -11.98
C GLY A 66 -1.42 -3.92 -12.01
N MET A 67 -0.98 -4.74 -12.98
CA MET A 67 0.43 -4.97 -13.25
C MET A 67 0.70 -4.79 -14.73
N LEU A 68 1.77 -4.06 -15.07
CA LEU A 68 2.24 -4.03 -16.46
C LEU A 68 2.58 -5.45 -16.92
N PRO A 69 2.31 -5.79 -18.19
CA PRO A 69 2.69 -7.11 -18.72
C PRO A 69 4.17 -7.48 -18.52
N ALA A 70 5.06 -6.49 -18.58
CA ALA A 70 6.51 -6.67 -18.40
C ALA A 70 7.01 -6.36 -16.99
N SER A 71 6.10 -6.27 -15.99
CA SER A 71 6.49 -5.95 -14.60
C SER A 71 7.20 -7.10 -13.89
N THR A 72 7.11 -8.31 -14.40
CA THR A 72 7.77 -9.52 -13.91
C THR A 72 8.73 -10.06 -14.98
N GLY A 73 9.57 -11.02 -14.62
CA GLY A 73 10.50 -11.66 -15.58
C GLY A 73 9.78 -12.25 -16.80
N ASP A 74 8.61 -12.87 -16.57
CA ASP A 74 7.76 -13.38 -17.63
C ASP A 74 6.61 -12.40 -17.93
N ARG A 75 6.24 -12.30 -19.22
CA ARG A 75 5.15 -11.43 -19.65
C ARG A 75 3.80 -11.89 -19.09
N LYS A 76 3.20 -11.10 -18.20
CA LYS A 76 1.83 -11.31 -17.69
C LYS A 76 0.80 -10.92 -18.76
N GLN A 77 -0.23 -11.76 -18.96
CA GLN A 77 -1.35 -11.41 -19.83
C GLN A 77 -2.21 -10.31 -19.18
N ARG A 78 -2.67 -9.33 -19.96
CA ARG A 78 -3.60 -8.31 -19.47
C ARG A 78 -4.96 -8.93 -19.12
N ASP A 79 -5.55 -8.48 -18.01
CA ASP A 79 -6.85 -8.98 -17.54
C ASP A 79 -7.97 -8.76 -18.56
N VAL A 80 -7.95 -7.63 -19.30
CA VAL A 80 -8.88 -7.37 -20.43
C VAL A 80 -8.80 -8.45 -21.51
N THR A 81 -7.60 -8.92 -21.84
CA THR A 81 -7.42 -9.99 -22.84
C THR A 81 -7.87 -11.34 -22.28
N ARG A 82 -7.79 -11.54 -20.97
CA ARG A 82 -8.30 -12.74 -20.28
C ARG A 82 -9.82 -12.74 -20.12
N GLY A 83 -10.46 -11.57 -20.26
CA GLY A 83 -11.92 -11.38 -20.11
C GLY A 83 -12.40 -11.25 -18.66
N ARG A 84 -11.51 -11.38 -17.68
CA ARG A 84 -11.80 -11.18 -16.25
C ARG A 84 -10.52 -10.87 -15.47
N PRO A 85 -10.61 -10.09 -14.37
CA PRO A 85 -9.51 -9.95 -13.42
C PRO A 85 -9.14 -11.31 -12.82
N ASP A 86 -7.87 -11.52 -12.50
CA ASP A 86 -7.47 -12.69 -11.74
C ASP A 86 -7.81 -12.54 -10.24
N GLY A 87 -7.83 -13.67 -9.51
CA GLY A 87 -8.19 -13.66 -8.08
C GLY A 87 -7.25 -12.81 -7.24
N ARG A 88 -5.94 -12.80 -7.56
CA ARG A 88 -4.93 -11.99 -6.89
C ARG A 88 -5.19 -10.49 -7.11
N THR A 89 -5.50 -10.07 -8.32
CA THR A 89 -5.85 -8.67 -8.64
C THR A 89 -7.04 -8.22 -7.79
N VAL A 90 -8.11 -9.00 -7.76
CA VAL A 90 -9.33 -8.65 -6.99
C VAL A 90 -9.06 -8.63 -5.48
N GLU A 91 -8.28 -9.58 -4.98
CA GLU A 91 -7.89 -9.64 -3.57
C GLU A 91 -7.11 -8.38 -3.16
N ILE A 92 -6.09 -7.98 -3.94
CA ILE A 92 -5.25 -6.82 -3.64
C ILE A 92 -6.04 -5.52 -3.75
N GLN A 93 -6.92 -5.35 -4.74
CA GLN A 93 -7.84 -4.21 -4.83
C GLN A 93 -8.66 -4.03 -3.53
N ARG A 94 -9.23 -5.13 -3.04
CA ARG A 94 -10.03 -5.12 -1.81
C ARG A 94 -9.18 -4.79 -0.58
N LEU A 95 -7.95 -5.30 -0.54
CA LEU A 95 -6.98 -5.03 0.52
C LEU A 95 -6.61 -3.55 0.57
N ILE A 96 -6.20 -2.95 -0.56
CA ILE A 96 -5.86 -1.52 -0.65
C ILE A 96 -7.06 -0.68 -0.20
N GLY A 97 -8.24 -0.92 -0.78
CA GLY A 97 -9.45 -0.17 -0.44
C GLY A 97 -9.79 -0.26 1.05
N ARG A 98 -9.71 -1.44 1.66
CA ARG A 98 -9.96 -1.65 3.10
C ARG A 98 -8.95 -0.91 3.96
N SER A 99 -7.66 -1.00 3.60
CA SER A 99 -6.57 -0.35 4.32
C SER A 99 -6.76 1.16 4.38
N ILE A 100 -7.03 1.78 3.25
CA ILE A 100 -7.24 3.23 3.15
C ILE A 100 -8.51 3.66 3.87
N ARG A 101 -9.60 2.90 3.76
CA ARG A 101 -10.85 3.22 4.49
C ARG A 101 -10.71 3.20 6.00
N GLY A 102 -9.71 2.51 6.54
CA GLY A 102 -9.40 2.49 7.97
C GLY A 102 -8.93 3.83 8.55
N VAL A 103 -8.51 4.77 7.71
CA VAL A 103 -7.96 6.07 8.13
C VAL A 103 -8.70 7.27 7.54
N ILE A 104 -9.87 7.07 6.91
CA ILE A 104 -10.71 8.11 6.31
C ILE A 104 -11.87 8.49 7.23
N ASP A 105 -12.10 9.79 7.36
CA ASP A 105 -13.36 10.34 7.86
C ASP A 105 -14.32 10.55 6.68
N PHE A 106 -15.25 9.62 6.51
CA PHE A 106 -16.20 9.65 5.38
C PHE A 106 -17.22 10.80 5.46
N GLU A 107 -17.54 11.26 6.66
CA GLU A 107 -18.47 12.38 6.85
C GLU A 107 -17.80 13.69 6.44
N ALA A 108 -16.56 13.89 6.88
CA ALA A 108 -15.77 15.04 6.47
C ALA A 108 -15.40 15.04 4.98
N LEU A 109 -15.29 13.85 4.36
CA LEU A 109 -15.09 13.73 2.91
C LEU A 109 -16.33 14.23 2.13
N GLY A 110 -17.53 14.11 2.71
CA GLY A 110 -18.80 14.46 2.03
C GLY A 110 -19.09 13.54 0.84
N GLU A 111 -20.17 13.80 0.12
CA GLU A 111 -20.62 12.94 -1.01
C GLU A 111 -19.66 13.00 -2.21
N ARG A 112 -18.42 12.54 -2.01
CA ARG A 112 -17.37 12.38 -3.02
C ARG A 112 -16.88 10.96 -3.07
N THR A 113 -16.44 10.53 -4.24
CA THR A 113 -15.70 9.26 -4.40
C THR A 113 -14.25 9.57 -4.72
N ILE A 114 -13.33 8.94 -3.99
CA ILE A 114 -11.91 8.88 -4.37
C ILE A 114 -11.64 7.51 -4.97
N TYR A 115 -11.16 7.50 -6.20
CA TYR A 115 -10.63 6.31 -6.88
C TYR A 115 -9.12 6.30 -6.70
N LEU A 116 -8.60 5.18 -6.21
CA LEU A 116 -7.18 4.92 -6.08
C LEU A 116 -6.79 3.89 -7.12
N ASP A 117 -5.87 4.24 -8.00
CA ASP A 117 -5.36 3.32 -9.02
C ASP A 117 -3.89 3.04 -8.72
N CYS A 118 -3.54 1.76 -8.59
CA CYS A 118 -2.19 1.30 -8.28
C CYS A 118 -1.70 0.37 -9.39
N ASP A 119 -0.78 0.86 -10.22
CA ASP A 119 -0.20 0.11 -11.33
C ASP A 119 1.26 -0.24 -11.06
N VAL A 120 1.53 -1.54 -10.96
CA VAL A 120 2.89 -2.07 -10.77
C VAL A 120 3.66 -1.98 -12.07
N LEU A 121 4.73 -1.19 -12.08
CA LEU A 121 5.64 -1.04 -13.22
C LEU A 121 6.72 -2.13 -13.22
N GLN A 122 7.22 -2.46 -12.04
CA GLN A 122 8.24 -3.47 -11.81
C GLN A 122 7.97 -4.15 -10.47
N ALA A 123 8.06 -5.48 -10.44
CA ALA A 123 7.75 -6.29 -9.27
C ALA A 123 8.98 -7.09 -8.82
N ASP A 124 9.35 -6.90 -7.56
CA ASP A 124 10.40 -7.62 -6.85
C ASP A 124 9.98 -7.86 -5.38
N GLY A 125 8.86 -8.56 -5.17
CA GLY A 125 8.26 -8.76 -3.86
C GLY A 125 7.56 -7.50 -3.30
N GLY A 126 6.62 -7.67 -2.38
CA GLY A 126 5.99 -6.60 -1.61
C GLY A 126 5.08 -5.64 -2.41
N THR A 127 4.63 -5.99 -3.63
CA THR A 127 3.86 -5.07 -4.48
C THR A 127 2.56 -4.57 -3.83
N ARG A 128 1.85 -5.41 -3.07
CA ARG A 128 0.63 -5.01 -2.35
C ARG A 128 0.92 -4.01 -1.23
N CYS A 129 2.02 -4.20 -0.51
CA CYS A 129 2.45 -3.30 0.56
C CYS A 129 2.91 -1.94 0.00
N ALA A 130 3.69 -1.95 -1.07
CA ALA A 130 4.08 -0.74 -1.79
C ALA A 130 2.84 0.02 -2.32
N SER A 131 1.84 -0.71 -2.88
CA SER A 131 0.59 -0.10 -3.35
C SER A 131 -0.19 0.59 -2.24
N ILE A 132 -0.35 -0.03 -1.06
CA ILE A 132 -1.05 0.59 0.08
C ILE A 132 -0.30 1.83 0.56
N THR A 133 1.03 1.71 0.73
CA THR A 133 1.89 2.77 1.24
C THR A 133 1.93 3.98 0.29
N GLY A 134 2.04 3.73 -1.03
CA GLY A 134 2.01 4.77 -2.06
C GLY A 134 0.61 5.37 -2.28
N ALA A 135 -0.44 4.56 -2.22
CA ALA A 135 -1.83 5.02 -2.36
C ALA A 135 -2.23 6.00 -1.23
N TYR A 136 -1.72 5.78 -0.02
CA TYR A 136 -1.93 6.74 1.07
C TYR A 136 -1.33 8.11 0.75
N VAL A 137 -0.12 8.17 0.20
CA VAL A 137 0.51 9.46 -0.20
C VAL A 137 -0.28 10.11 -1.33
N ALA A 138 -0.67 9.35 -2.37
CA ALA A 138 -1.50 9.86 -3.46
C ALA A 138 -2.83 10.43 -2.94
N LEU A 139 -3.48 9.74 -2.00
CA LEU A 139 -4.69 10.19 -1.33
C LEU A 139 -4.46 11.48 -0.54
N ALA A 140 -3.44 11.53 0.32
CA ALA A 140 -3.15 12.71 1.13
C ALA A 140 -2.94 13.95 0.25
N LEU A 141 -2.16 13.83 -0.83
CA LEU A 141 -1.95 14.92 -1.79
C LEU A 141 -3.25 15.34 -2.50
N ALA A 142 -4.12 14.38 -2.84
CA ALA A 142 -5.43 14.71 -3.42
C ALA A 142 -6.31 15.49 -2.45
N LEU A 143 -6.33 15.11 -1.18
CA LEU A 143 -7.13 15.78 -0.14
C LEU A 143 -6.57 17.16 0.19
N GLU A 144 -5.24 17.32 0.25
CA GLU A 144 -4.58 18.62 0.41
C GLU A 144 -4.96 19.58 -0.74
N ARG A 145 -4.90 19.07 -1.98
CA ARG A 145 -5.33 19.87 -3.15
C ARG A 145 -6.79 20.29 -3.07
N LEU A 146 -7.70 19.37 -2.73
CA LEU A 146 -9.12 19.67 -2.59
C LEU A 146 -9.39 20.70 -1.46
N ALA A 147 -8.65 20.61 -0.36
CA ALA A 147 -8.73 21.60 0.72
C ALA A 147 -8.20 22.97 0.28
N GLY A 148 -7.07 23.01 -0.42
CA GLY A 148 -6.50 24.23 -1.01
C GLY A 148 -7.42 24.90 -2.04
N GLU A 149 -8.22 24.10 -2.77
CA GLU A 149 -9.26 24.60 -3.69
C GLU A 149 -10.57 25.03 -2.96
N GLY A 150 -10.63 24.93 -1.64
CA GLY A 150 -11.82 25.26 -0.84
C GLY A 150 -12.98 24.26 -0.99
N ARG A 151 -12.71 23.06 -1.50
CA ARG A 151 -13.70 21.99 -1.71
C ARG A 151 -13.86 21.09 -0.50
N LEU A 152 -12.93 21.13 0.44
CA LEU A 152 -13.00 20.46 1.74
C LEU A 152 -12.79 21.49 2.85
N GLU A 153 -13.59 21.42 3.92
CA GLU A 153 -13.44 22.28 5.10
C GLU A 153 -12.21 21.90 5.94
N ARG A 154 -11.85 20.61 5.94
CA ARG A 154 -10.67 20.05 6.60
C ARG A 154 -10.20 18.80 5.88
N ILE A 155 -8.97 18.37 6.14
CA ILE A 155 -8.44 17.12 5.61
C ILE A 155 -9.17 15.93 6.31
N PRO A 156 -9.89 15.08 5.57
CA PRO A 156 -10.68 13.98 6.12
C PRO A 156 -9.84 12.73 6.39
N LEU A 157 -8.72 12.87 7.12
CA LEU A 157 -7.85 11.78 7.54
C LEU A 157 -7.84 11.69 9.07
N ASN A 158 -8.06 10.48 9.59
CA ASN A 158 -7.98 10.16 11.03
C ASN A 158 -6.59 9.63 11.43
N GLY A 159 -5.66 9.56 10.50
CA GLY A 159 -4.30 9.06 10.71
C GLY A 159 -3.63 8.65 9.41
N SER A 160 -2.49 8.01 9.52
CA SER A 160 -1.78 7.42 8.39
C SER A 160 -1.93 5.89 8.36
N VAL A 161 -1.63 5.30 7.21
CA VAL A 161 -1.56 3.85 7.03
C VAL A 161 -0.38 3.49 6.16
N ALA A 162 0.33 2.43 6.54
CA ALA A 162 1.37 1.82 5.71
C ALA A 162 1.30 0.30 5.84
N ALA A 163 1.97 -0.38 4.94
CA ALA A 163 2.03 -1.83 4.90
C ALA A 163 3.44 -2.31 4.60
N VAL A 164 3.79 -3.46 5.15
CA VAL A 164 5.07 -4.12 4.92
C VAL A 164 4.88 -5.63 4.82
N SER A 165 5.70 -6.28 4.00
CA SER A 165 5.83 -7.74 4.02
C SER A 165 6.84 -8.17 5.08
N CYS A 166 6.64 -9.32 5.66
CA CYS A 166 7.59 -10.00 6.53
C CYS A 166 7.40 -11.51 6.41
N GLY A 167 8.36 -12.29 6.87
CA GLY A 167 8.22 -13.74 6.76
C GLY A 167 9.26 -14.49 7.57
N ILE A 168 9.17 -15.82 7.50
CA ILE A 168 10.20 -16.72 8.03
C ILE A 168 10.99 -17.26 6.85
N VAL A 169 12.27 -16.98 6.82
CA VAL A 169 13.22 -17.44 5.80
C VAL A 169 14.39 -18.12 6.52
N ASP A 170 14.67 -19.38 6.17
CA ASP A 170 15.69 -20.21 6.83
C ASP A 170 15.54 -20.21 8.38
N GLY A 171 14.29 -20.30 8.87
CA GLY A 171 13.96 -20.32 10.28
C GLY A 171 14.12 -18.96 11.01
N GLN A 172 14.40 -17.88 10.30
CA GLN A 172 14.56 -16.53 10.85
C GLN A 172 13.43 -15.60 10.40
N ALA A 173 12.89 -14.82 11.34
CA ALA A 173 11.95 -13.75 11.01
C ALA A 173 12.69 -12.60 10.32
N VAL A 174 12.19 -12.17 9.16
CA VAL A 174 12.77 -11.10 8.36
C VAL A 174 11.70 -10.12 7.88
N LEU A 175 12.10 -8.86 7.79
CA LEU A 175 11.27 -7.74 7.33
C LEU A 175 11.49 -7.49 5.84
N ASP A 176 10.42 -7.10 5.11
CA ASP A 176 10.46 -6.66 3.72
C ASP A 176 11.10 -7.68 2.78
N LEU A 177 10.33 -8.73 2.48
CA LEU A 177 10.75 -9.79 1.57
C LEU A 177 10.86 -9.24 0.13
N ASP A 178 11.99 -9.51 -0.52
CA ASP A 178 12.10 -9.42 -1.98
C ASP A 178 11.57 -10.70 -2.65
N TYR A 179 11.57 -10.76 -3.97
CA TYR A 179 11.02 -11.92 -4.70
C TYR A 179 11.71 -13.25 -4.42
N PRO A 180 13.06 -13.34 -4.38
CA PRO A 180 13.77 -14.57 -3.98
C PRO A 180 13.37 -15.08 -2.59
N GLU A 181 13.25 -14.18 -1.62
CA GLU A 181 12.86 -14.52 -0.25
C GLU A 181 11.39 -14.92 -0.17
N ASP A 182 10.47 -14.13 -0.77
CA ASP A 182 9.03 -14.39 -0.83
C ASP A 182 8.73 -15.77 -1.44
N SER A 183 9.44 -16.13 -2.54
CA SER A 183 9.25 -17.38 -3.23
C SER A 183 9.77 -18.63 -2.48
N SER A 184 10.66 -18.45 -1.53
CA SER A 184 11.28 -19.53 -0.73
C SER A 184 10.87 -19.54 0.74
N ALA A 185 10.16 -18.52 1.20
CA ALA A 185 9.75 -18.35 2.57
C ALA A 185 8.96 -19.57 3.11
N GLU A 186 9.20 -19.92 4.36
CA GLU A 186 8.40 -20.89 5.11
C GLU A 186 7.05 -20.28 5.52
N VAL A 187 7.07 -18.97 5.78
CA VAL A 187 5.89 -18.15 6.08
C VAL A 187 6.03 -16.84 5.33
N ASP A 188 5.02 -16.48 4.53
CA ASP A 188 4.81 -15.15 3.94
C ASP A 188 3.73 -14.43 4.73
N ALA A 189 4.01 -13.20 5.14
CA ALA A 189 3.05 -12.37 5.84
C ALA A 189 3.07 -10.93 5.31
N ASN A 190 1.88 -10.32 5.33
CA ASN A 190 1.68 -8.92 4.98
C ASN A 190 0.90 -8.25 6.11
N VAL A 191 1.44 -7.18 6.64
CA VAL A 191 0.88 -6.46 7.79
C VAL A 191 0.57 -5.03 7.40
N VAL A 192 -0.65 -4.60 7.72
CA VAL A 192 -1.14 -3.23 7.51
C VAL A 192 -1.47 -2.62 8.87
N MET A 193 -0.84 -1.49 9.18
CA MET A 193 -1.08 -0.77 10.44
C MET A 193 -1.36 0.71 10.20
N THR A 194 -2.09 1.30 11.14
CA THR A 194 -2.16 2.76 11.27
C THR A 194 -0.86 3.32 11.84
N GLY A 195 -0.64 4.64 11.67
CA GLY A 195 0.52 5.32 12.26
C GLY A 195 0.54 5.32 13.79
N GLU A 196 -0.55 4.93 14.45
CA GLU A 196 -0.66 4.76 15.90
C GLU A 196 -0.48 3.29 16.34
N GLY A 197 -0.11 2.40 15.39
CA GLY A 197 0.13 0.99 15.67
C GLY A 197 -1.12 0.10 15.67
N GLY A 198 -2.28 0.64 15.29
CA GLY A 198 -3.51 -0.15 15.16
C GLY A 198 -3.43 -1.10 13.96
N LEU A 199 -3.72 -2.38 14.17
CA LEU A 199 -3.77 -3.38 13.10
C LEU A 199 -5.03 -3.20 12.25
N ILE A 200 -4.86 -3.01 10.94
CA ILE A 200 -5.96 -3.01 9.96
C ILE A 200 -6.13 -4.38 9.34
N GLU A 201 -5.02 -5.01 8.97
CA GLU A 201 -5.04 -6.36 8.40
C GLU A 201 -3.72 -7.08 8.67
N VAL A 202 -3.82 -8.37 8.95
CA VAL A 202 -2.70 -9.29 9.05
C VAL A 202 -3.04 -10.50 8.18
N GLN A 203 -2.26 -10.72 7.14
CA GLN A 203 -2.31 -11.91 6.31
C GLN A 203 -1.02 -12.68 6.55
N ALA A 204 -1.10 -13.94 6.92
CA ALA A 204 0.06 -14.79 7.10
C ALA A 204 -0.27 -16.20 6.59
N THR A 205 0.57 -16.70 5.71
CA THR A 205 0.42 -18.04 5.12
C THR A 205 1.66 -18.86 5.43
N ALA A 206 1.44 -20.03 6.02
CA ALA A 206 2.49 -21.01 6.27
C ALA A 206 2.50 -22.02 5.11
N GLU A 207 3.61 -22.08 4.38
CA GLU A 207 3.73 -22.91 3.18
C GLU A 207 4.16 -24.35 3.49
N ARG A 208 4.87 -24.58 4.60
CA ARG A 208 5.46 -25.89 4.93
C ARG A 208 5.09 -26.37 6.32
N THR A 209 5.30 -25.56 7.35
CA THR A 209 5.04 -25.88 8.76
C THR A 209 4.11 -24.84 9.36
N PRO A 210 3.16 -25.22 10.24
CA PRO A 210 2.26 -24.26 10.88
C PRO A 210 3.03 -23.12 11.57
N LEU A 211 2.57 -21.89 11.35
CA LEU A 211 3.10 -20.70 11.98
C LEU A 211 2.88 -20.77 13.51
N SER A 212 3.93 -20.67 14.29
CA SER A 212 3.83 -20.59 15.74
C SER A 212 3.34 -19.21 16.20
N ARG A 213 2.70 -19.15 17.37
CA ARG A 213 2.29 -17.87 17.95
C ARG A 213 3.49 -16.95 18.22
N ALA A 214 4.59 -17.52 18.69
CA ALA A 214 5.82 -16.77 18.96
C ALA A 214 6.38 -16.13 17.67
N HIS A 215 6.43 -16.85 16.57
CA HIS A 215 6.85 -16.28 15.28
C HIS A 215 5.88 -15.21 14.78
N LEU A 216 4.57 -15.37 14.98
CA LEU A 216 3.61 -14.31 14.61
C LEU A 216 3.87 -13.02 15.41
N ASP A 217 4.09 -13.13 16.72
CA ASP A 217 4.39 -11.98 17.58
C ASP A 217 5.70 -11.29 17.14
N GLU A 218 6.72 -12.07 16.75
CA GLU A 218 7.99 -11.56 16.22
C GLU A 218 7.79 -10.83 14.87
N LEU A 219 7.03 -11.40 13.93
CA LEU A 219 6.70 -10.77 12.66
C LEU A 219 5.93 -9.47 12.85
N LEU A 220 4.99 -9.42 13.79
CA LEU A 220 4.24 -8.19 14.11
C LEU A 220 5.16 -7.10 14.69
N ALA A 221 6.13 -7.47 15.53
CA ALA A 221 7.10 -6.53 16.08
C ALA A 221 8.02 -5.95 14.98
N LEU A 222 8.52 -6.79 14.07
CA LEU A 222 9.30 -6.35 12.92
C LEU A 222 8.47 -5.42 12.01
N ALA A 223 7.23 -5.80 11.72
CA ALA A 223 6.32 -5.01 10.90
C ALA A 223 6.04 -3.63 11.49
N ALA A 224 5.86 -3.54 12.82
CA ALA A 224 5.65 -2.26 13.50
C ALA A 224 6.84 -1.30 13.28
N GLY A 225 8.07 -1.78 13.44
CA GLY A 225 9.28 -1.00 13.19
C GLY A 225 9.40 -0.53 11.73
N GLY A 226 9.12 -1.45 10.78
CA GLY A 226 9.12 -1.14 9.35
C GLY A 226 8.06 -0.11 8.97
N ILE A 227 6.86 -0.22 9.50
CA ILE A 227 5.75 0.71 9.24
C ILE A 227 6.03 2.09 9.83
N ASP A 228 6.64 2.18 11.00
CA ASP A 228 7.04 3.48 11.58
C ASP A 228 8.09 4.19 10.67
N HIS A 229 9.06 3.44 10.14
CA HIS A 229 10.00 3.98 9.15
C HIS A 229 9.29 4.47 7.88
N LEU A 230 8.39 3.65 7.30
CA LEU A 230 7.63 3.99 6.09
C LEU A 230 6.74 5.23 6.30
N ARG A 231 6.17 5.39 7.50
CA ARG A 231 5.43 6.61 7.88
C ARG A 231 6.31 7.87 7.77
N GLY A 232 7.56 7.80 8.22
CA GLY A 232 8.51 8.89 8.06
C GLY A 232 8.76 9.25 6.59
N VAL A 233 8.92 8.23 5.72
CA VAL A 233 9.09 8.41 4.27
C VAL A 233 7.83 9.04 3.64
N GLN A 234 6.63 8.60 4.02
CA GLN A 234 5.36 9.17 3.56
C GLN A 234 5.24 10.64 3.95
N GLN A 235 5.52 10.98 5.21
CA GLN A 235 5.46 12.35 5.71
C GLN A 235 6.43 13.27 4.97
N ALA A 236 7.66 12.82 4.73
CA ALA A 236 8.66 13.57 3.98
C ALA A 236 8.21 13.82 2.53
N ALA A 237 7.62 12.83 1.86
CA ALA A 237 7.11 12.97 0.50
C ALA A 237 5.92 13.94 0.42
N ILE A 238 4.98 13.88 1.37
CA ILE A 238 3.84 14.81 1.44
C ILE A 238 4.34 16.22 1.69
N ALA A 239 5.22 16.42 2.66
CA ALA A 239 5.78 17.73 2.98
C ALA A 239 6.53 18.36 1.80
N LEU A 240 7.28 17.56 1.03
CA LEU A 240 7.98 18.02 -0.18
C LEU A 240 7.00 18.57 -1.24
N ALA A 241 5.85 17.93 -1.42
CA ALA A 241 4.87 18.32 -2.43
C ALA A 241 3.98 19.50 -2.00
N THR A 242 3.83 19.71 -0.69
CA THR A 242 2.97 20.77 -0.13
C THR A 242 3.78 22.00 0.34
N ALA A 243 5.09 21.97 0.18
CA ALA A 243 5.95 23.12 0.43
C ALA A 243 5.53 24.29 -0.49
N PRO A 244 5.49 25.54 0.05
CA PRO A 244 5.03 26.74 -0.66
C PRO A 244 5.97 27.12 -1.82
#